data_0d3a15b0b63aa81addea47dfb7393697
#
_entry.id   0d3a15b0b63aa81addea47dfb7393697
#
_cell.length_a   1.000
_cell.length_b   1.000
_cell.length_c   1.000
_cell.angle_alpha   90.00
_cell.angle_beta   90.00
_cell.angle_gamma   90.00
#
_symmetry.space_group_name_H-M   'P 1'
#
loop_
_entity.id
_entity.type
_entity.pdbx_description
1 polymer ?
#
loop_
_entity_poly.entity_id
_entity_poly.type
_entity_poly.pdbx_seq_one_letter_code
_entity_poly.pdbx_strand_id
1 'polypeptide(L)'
;MTDLSPREIVSELDRYIVGQDDAKRAVAVALRNRWRRKRVPEDLRDEVTPKNILMIGPTGVGKTEIARRLAKLAGSPFLKVEATKFTEVGYVGRDVDQIMRDLVESALVMVRDKRRAGVKARAEGAAEERILDALVGPGSQPATREAFRKKLRAGELDDKEIEIALADTASPLQGLDMPGGGGNVGLLNLSDLLGKMGGGRTKTVKLTVAEAIAPLTTEESDKLLDQESLTKEALLLAENEGIVFLDEIDKVAVRQGSSGADVSREGVQRDLLPLIEGTTVSTKYGPAKTDHVLFIASGAFHVAKPSDLLPELQGRLPIRVELKALTRDDFKRILTEPEANLIRQNQALLETEGVTVIFTDDAVEAMADVAVAANSTVENIGARRLQTVLERVLEETSFKASDLSGQTLTFDGAQVRDKVGELAKNIDLSRFIL
;
A
#
# COMPACT_ATOMS: atom_id res chain seq x y z
N MET A 1 14.23 4.70 10.43
CA MET A 1 14.34 3.30 10.90
C MET A 1 14.16 3.27 12.39
N THR A 2 13.29 2.42 12.89
CA THR A 2 13.05 2.23 14.33
C THR A 2 14.22 1.51 14.99
N ASP A 3 14.59 1.90 16.21
CA ASP A 3 15.64 1.24 17.00
C ASP A 3 15.19 -0.07 17.65
N LEU A 4 14.03 -0.60 17.23
CA LEU A 4 13.42 -1.79 17.82
C LEU A 4 14.32 -3.03 17.66
N SER A 5 14.42 -3.80 18.72
CA SER A 5 15.01 -5.14 18.70
C SER A 5 14.13 -6.12 17.90
N PRO A 6 14.64 -7.27 17.46
CA PRO A 6 13.81 -8.28 16.77
C PRO A 6 12.60 -8.74 17.58
N ARG A 7 12.70 -8.80 18.92
CA ARG A 7 11.59 -9.18 19.79
C ARG A 7 10.49 -8.12 19.81
N GLU A 8 10.87 -6.84 19.87
CA GLU A 8 9.92 -5.73 19.81
C GLU A 8 9.26 -5.64 18.43
N ILE A 9 10.00 -5.91 17.34
CA ILE A 9 9.42 -5.98 15.99
C ILE A 9 8.36 -7.09 15.93
N VAL A 10 8.64 -8.28 16.48
CA VAL A 10 7.65 -9.38 16.54
C VAL A 10 6.44 -8.95 17.36
N SER A 11 6.65 -8.33 18.53
CA SER A 11 5.55 -7.84 19.38
C SER A 11 4.66 -6.81 18.66
N GLU A 12 5.25 -5.90 17.86
CA GLU A 12 4.48 -4.95 17.05
C GLU A 12 3.71 -5.65 15.90
N LEU A 13 4.27 -6.71 15.34
CA LEU A 13 3.56 -7.51 14.34
C LEU A 13 2.43 -8.32 14.97
N ASP A 14 2.57 -8.79 16.21
CA ASP A 14 1.54 -9.52 16.96
C ASP A 14 0.26 -8.71 17.16
N ARG A 15 0.35 -7.38 17.19
CA ARG A 15 -0.82 -6.48 17.28
C ARG A 15 -1.75 -6.58 16.06
N TYR A 16 -1.28 -7.15 14.95
CA TYR A 16 -2.01 -7.19 13.67
C TYR A 16 -2.12 -8.60 13.09
N ILE A 17 -1.25 -9.51 13.46
CA ILE A 17 -1.09 -10.82 12.82
C ILE A 17 -1.11 -11.91 13.87
N VAL A 18 -2.13 -12.76 13.78
CA VAL A 18 -2.30 -13.91 14.65
C VAL A 18 -1.41 -15.06 14.20
N GLY A 19 -0.68 -15.68 15.11
CA GLY A 19 0.20 -16.81 14.83
C GLY A 19 1.36 -16.46 13.89
N GLN A 20 1.82 -17.42 13.09
CA GLN A 20 2.88 -17.28 12.08
C GLN A 20 4.23 -16.82 12.65
N ASP A 21 4.61 -17.32 13.82
CA ASP A 21 5.75 -16.83 14.60
C ASP A 21 7.08 -16.93 13.85
N ASP A 22 7.30 -18.02 13.10
CA ASP A 22 8.53 -18.22 12.34
C ASP A 22 8.68 -17.17 11.22
N ALA A 23 7.56 -16.83 10.54
CA ALA A 23 7.56 -15.78 9.53
C ALA A 23 7.82 -14.40 10.14
N LYS A 24 7.17 -14.08 11.27
CA LYS A 24 7.40 -12.82 12.00
C LYS A 24 8.84 -12.69 12.47
N ARG A 25 9.44 -13.77 12.99
CA ARG A 25 10.86 -13.80 13.38
C ARG A 25 11.80 -13.58 12.21
N ALA A 26 11.56 -14.25 11.08
CA ALA A 26 12.41 -14.13 9.90
C ALA A 26 12.44 -12.68 9.37
N VAL A 27 11.26 -12.05 9.21
CA VAL A 27 11.16 -10.67 8.74
C VAL A 27 11.73 -9.67 9.78
N ALA A 28 11.55 -9.93 11.08
CA ALA A 28 12.11 -9.09 12.14
C ALA A 28 13.65 -9.12 12.13
N VAL A 29 14.26 -10.29 11.91
CA VAL A 29 15.72 -10.42 11.78
C VAL A 29 16.19 -9.73 10.51
N ALA A 30 15.49 -9.87 9.38
CA ALA A 30 15.84 -9.21 8.13
C ALA A 30 15.83 -7.67 8.28
N LEU A 31 14.79 -7.11 8.93
CA LEU A 31 14.72 -5.68 9.22
C LEU A 31 15.86 -5.23 10.17
N ARG A 32 16.13 -5.99 11.23
CA ARG A 32 17.19 -5.66 12.17
C ARG A 32 18.58 -5.73 11.53
N ASN A 33 18.79 -6.63 10.57
CA ASN A 33 20.06 -6.72 9.84
C ASN A 33 20.31 -5.47 8.98
N ARG A 34 19.29 -4.82 8.43
CA ARG A 34 19.44 -3.52 7.77
C ARG A 34 19.89 -2.43 8.74
N TRP A 35 19.34 -2.40 9.94
CA TRP A 35 19.77 -1.49 10.99
C TRP A 35 21.21 -1.76 11.41
N ARG A 36 21.62 -3.04 11.52
CA ARG A 36 22.99 -3.45 11.82
C ARG A 36 23.95 -3.05 10.69
N ARG A 37 23.58 -3.26 9.43
CA ARG A 37 24.37 -2.89 8.26
C ARG A 37 24.79 -1.41 8.29
N LYS A 38 23.93 -0.50 8.68
CA LYS A 38 24.26 0.94 8.79
C LYS A 38 25.34 1.24 9.84
N ARG A 39 25.64 0.30 10.74
CA ARG A 39 26.60 0.42 11.82
C ARG A 39 27.85 -0.44 11.62
N VAL A 40 27.88 -1.22 10.56
CA VAL A 40 29.09 -1.95 10.14
C VAL A 40 30.09 -0.95 9.58
N PRO A 41 31.42 -1.17 9.75
CA PRO A 41 32.48 -0.38 9.10
C PRO A 41 32.23 -0.20 7.61
N GLU A 42 32.65 0.92 7.05
CA GLU A 42 32.28 1.34 5.70
C GLU A 42 32.81 0.38 4.62
N ASP A 43 33.96 -0.17 4.81
CA ASP A 43 34.61 -1.18 3.96
C ASP A 43 33.81 -2.50 3.85
N LEU A 44 33.05 -2.85 4.89
CA LEU A 44 32.21 -4.06 4.90
C LEU A 44 30.73 -3.77 4.57
N ARG A 45 30.31 -2.51 4.58
CA ARG A 45 28.91 -2.15 4.45
C ARG A 45 28.33 -2.55 3.10
N ASP A 46 29.10 -2.43 2.04
CA ASP A 46 28.64 -2.75 0.68
C ASP A 46 28.65 -4.25 0.40
N GLU A 47 29.45 -5.03 1.15
CA GLU A 47 29.47 -6.49 1.09
C GLU A 47 28.28 -7.16 1.82
N VAL A 48 27.60 -6.41 2.72
CA VAL A 48 26.47 -6.94 3.49
C VAL A 48 25.19 -6.76 2.69
N THR A 49 24.81 -7.79 1.93
CA THR A 49 23.56 -7.83 1.17
C THR A 49 22.35 -8.31 2.02
N PRO A 50 21.13 -7.89 1.71
CA PRO A 50 19.92 -8.39 2.37
C PRO A 50 19.78 -9.90 2.18
N LYS A 51 19.26 -10.58 3.19
CA LYS A 51 18.84 -11.98 3.09
C LYS A 51 17.38 -12.03 2.65
N ASN A 52 17.15 -12.26 1.36
CA ASN A 52 15.80 -12.33 0.81
C ASN A 52 15.04 -13.54 1.35
N ILE A 53 13.72 -13.44 1.39
CA ILE A 53 12.83 -14.38 2.08
C ILE A 53 11.88 -15.01 1.07
N LEU A 54 11.68 -16.32 1.15
CA LEU A 54 10.62 -17.06 0.49
C LEU A 54 9.59 -17.49 1.52
N MET A 55 8.38 -16.92 1.44
CA MET A 55 7.23 -17.27 2.27
C MET A 55 6.37 -18.30 1.53
N ILE A 56 6.22 -19.48 2.12
CA ILE A 56 5.47 -20.61 1.55
C ILE A 56 4.23 -20.82 2.43
N GLY A 57 3.08 -21.01 1.84
CA GLY A 57 1.88 -21.36 2.60
C GLY A 57 0.57 -20.97 1.91
N PRO A 58 -0.57 -21.46 2.40
CA PRO A 58 -1.88 -21.27 1.79
C PRO A 58 -2.24 -19.81 1.55
N THR A 59 -3.23 -19.57 0.70
CA THR A 59 -3.80 -18.23 0.50
C THR A 59 -4.49 -17.74 1.77
N GLY A 60 -4.41 -16.43 2.05
CA GLY A 60 -5.14 -15.81 3.16
C GLY A 60 -4.60 -16.09 4.56
N VAL A 61 -3.34 -16.58 4.71
CA VAL A 61 -2.71 -16.82 6.01
C VAL A 61 -1.86 -15.65 6.53
N GLY A 62 -1.87 -14.51 5.82
CA GLY A 62 -1.21 -13.28 6.28
C GLY A 62 0.14 -12.97 5.65
N LYS A 63 0.61 -13.70 4.61
CA LYS A 63 1.93 -13.45 3.94
C LYS A 63 2.14 -11.98 3.56
N THR A 64 1.22 -11.43 2.79
CA THR A 64 1.28 -10.01 2.34
C THR A 64 1.19 -9.04 3.51
N GLU A 65 0.34 -9.35 4.51
CA GLU A 65 0.13 -8.48 5.67
C GLU A 65 1.40 -8.37 6.53
N ILE A 66 2.11 -9.47 6.74
CA ILE A 66 3.41 -9.48 7.45
C ILE A 66 4.38 -8.52 6.76
N ALA A 67 4.55 -8.63 5.44
CA ALA A 67 5.48 -7.78 4.70
C ALA A 67 5.07 -6.30 4.72
N ARG A 68 3.77 -6.01 4.54
CA ARG A 68 3.22 -4.66 4.57
C ARG A 68 3.38 -3.99 5.94
N ARG A 69 3.09 -4.71 7.03
CA ARG A 69 3.26 -4.19 8.39
C ARG A 69 4.71 -3.98 8.74
N LEU A 70 5.59 -4.90 8.31
CA LEU A 70 7.03 -4.73 8.47
C LEU A 70 7.52 -3.43 7.80
N ALA A 71 7.11 -3.19 6.56
CA ALA A 71 7.52 -2.00 5.83
C ALA A 71 6.99 -0.71 6.49
N LYS A 72 5.73 -0.72 6.95
CA LYS A 72 5.14 0.39 7.69
C LYS A 72 5.90 0.68 9.00
N LEU A 73 6.22 -0.36 9.76
CA LEU A 73 7.00 -0.25 11.00
C LEU A 73 8.41 0.29 10.74
N ALA A 74 9.02 -0.13 9.64
CA ALA A 74 10.35 0.33 9.24
C ALA A 74 10.35 1.77 8.69
N GLY A 75 9.20 2.31 8.29
CA GLY A 75 9.12 3.54 7.51
C GLY A 75 9.82 3.40 6.16
N SER A 76 9.70 2.22 5.54
CA SER A 76 10.38 1.83 4.30
C SER A 76 9.43 1.91 3.10
N PRO A 77 9.91 2.31 1.92
CA PRO A 77 9.14 2.18 0.69
C PRO A 77 8.75 0.72 0.46
N PHE A 78 7.49 0.49 0.16
CA PHE A 78 6.93 -0.84 -0.03
C PHE A 78 6.21 -0.95 -1.36
N LEU A 79 6.57 -1.99 -2.12
CA LEU A 79 5.90 -2.32 -3.36
C LEU A 79 5.44 -3.77 -3.32
N LYS A 80 4.15 -4.00 -3.58
CA LYS A 80 3.60 -5.32 -3.83
C LYS A 80 3.40 -5.49 -5.32
N VAL A 81 3.96 -6.55 -5.88
CA VAL A 81 3.74 -6.96 -7.28
C VAL A 81 3.42 -8.46 -7.35
N GLU A 82 2.65 -8.85 -8.33
CA GLU A 82 2.36 -10.24 -8.64
C GLU A 82 3.30 -10.71 -9.75
N ALA A 83 4.01 -11.81 -9.55
CA ALA A 83 4.96 -12.34 -10.53
C ALA A 83 4.30 -12.64 -11.88
N THR A 84 3.02 -12.99 -11.87
CA THR A 84 2.20 -13.24 -13.07
C THR A 84 1.93 -12.03 -13.95
N LYS A 85 2.17 -10.80 -13.45
CA LYS A 85 1.99 -9.57 -14.25
C LYS A 85 3.17 -9.26 -15.16
N PHE A 86 4.28 -9.94 -14.97
CA PHE A 86 5.45 -9.83 -15.83
C PHE A 86 5.41 -10.88 -16.93
N THR A 87 5.94 -10.53 -18.06
CA THR A 87 6.14 -11.44 -19.19
C THR A 87 7.57 -11.32 -19.63
N GLU A 88 8.08 -12.38 -20.27
CA GLU A 88 9.40 -12.38 -20.86
C GLU A 88 9.61 -11.14 -21.77
N VAL A 89 10.79 -10.52 -21.70
CA VAL A 89 11.15 -9.36 -22.50
C VAL A 89 10.92 -9.63 -23.99
N GLY A 90 10.09 -8.79 -24.64
CA GLY A 90 9.69 -8.94 -26.05
C GLY A 90 8.27 -9.47 -26.26
N TYR A 91 7.58 -9.93 -25.24
CA TYR A 91 6.15 -10.20 -25.25
C TYR A 91 5.34 -9.06 -24.64
N VAL A 92 4.03 -9.02 -24.88
CA VAL A 92 3.13 -8.00 -24.32
C VAL A 92 3.02 -8.21 -22.80
N GLY A 93 3.70 -7.37 -22.01
CA GLY A 93 3.69 -7.41 -20.54
C GLY A 93 4.53 -6.31 -19.95
N ARG A 94 4.58 -6.25 -18.60
CA ARG A 94 5.41 -5.27 -17.89
C ARG A 94 6.84 -5.79 -17.78
N ASP A 95 7.80 -4.90 -18.06
CA ASP A 95 9.21 -5.11 -17.77
C ASP A 95 9.45 -5.18 -16.24
N VAL A 96 10.28 -6.12 -15.80
CA VAL A 96 10.63 -6.29 -14.37
C VAL A 96 11.33 -5.07 -13.77
N ASP A 97 12.03 -4.28 -14.58
CA ASP A 97 12.62 -3.00 -14.17
C ASP A 97 11.58 -2.01 -13.64
N GLN A 98 10.31 -2.16 -14.05
CA GLN A 98 9.22 -1.35 -13.54
C GLN A 98 9.06 -1.48 -12.01
N ILE A 99 9.45 -2.61 -11.43
CA ILE A 99 9.49 -2.82 -9.98
C ILE A 99 10.33 -1.74 -9.29
N MET A 100 11.55 -1.52 -9.78
CA MET A 100 12.43 -0.52 -9.16
C MET A 100 11.96 0.90 -9.43
N ARG A 101 11.42 1.17 -10.63
CA ARG A 101 10.83 2.47 -10.99
C ARG A 101 9.66 2.82 -10.06
N ASP A 102 8.73 1.89 -9.84
CA ASP A 102 7.58 2.07 -8.96
C ASP A 102 7.99 2.19 -7.49
N LEU A 103 9.04 1.47 -7.07
CA LEU A 103 9.60 1.57 -5.73
C LEU A 103 10.19 2.96 -5.45
N VAL A 104 10.90 3.54 -6.43
CA VAL A 104 11.44 4.92 -6.33
C VAL A 104 10.30 5.94 -6.27
N GLU A 105 9.23 5.76 -7.04
CA GLU A 105 8.02 6.62 -6.95
C GLU A 105 7.41 6.55 -5.54
N SER A 106 7.27 5.34 -4.98
CA SER A 106 6.78 5.16 -3.61
C SER A 106 7.68 5.88 -2.59
N ALA A 107 9.00 5.77 -2.75
CA ALA A 107 9.97 6.46 -1.90
C ALA A 107 9.84 7.98 -2.01
N LEU A 108 9.65 8.51 -3.23
CA LEU A 108 9.50 9.95 -3.46
C LEU A 108 8.25 10.51 -2.76
N VAL A 109 7.12 9.80 -2.85
CA VAL A 109 5.90 10.18 -2.12
C VAL A 109 6.17 10.23 -0.62
N MET A 110 6.80 9.20 -0.05
CA MET A 110 7.12 9.12 1.38
C MET A 110 8.04 10.25 1.84
N VAL A 111 9.09 10.55 1.08
CA VAL A 111 10.05 11.61 1.41
C VAL A 111 9.37 12.97 1.32
N ARG A 112 8.56 13.20 0.28
CA ARG A 112 7.80 14.44 0.09
C ARG A 112 6.84 14.68 1.25
N ASP A 113 6.05 13.69 1.64
CA ASP A 113 5.09 13.81 2.74
C ASP A 113 5.80 14.10 4.07
N LYS A 114 6.92 13.44 4.33
CA LYS A 114 7.75 13.69 5.51
C LYS A 114 8.32 15.13 5.52
N ARG A 115 8.81 15.59 4.37
CA ARG A 115 9.35 16.97 4.24
C ARG A 115 8.26 18.01 4.31
N ARG A 116 7.08 17.78 3.71
CA ARG A 116 5.91 18.66 3.85
C ARG A 116 5.50 18.83 5.31
N ALA A 117 5.48 17.74 6.09
CA ALA A 117 5.21 17.81 7.52
C ALA A 117 6.20 18.74 8.27
N GLY A 118 7.48 18.74 7.88
CA GLY A 118 8.51 19.59 8.45
C GLY A 118 8.41 21.09 8.11
N VAL A 119 7.74 21.43 6.99
CA VAL A 119 7.56 22.84 6.55
C VAL A 119 6.13 23.33 6.73
N LYS A 120 5.22 22.50 7.27
CA LYS A 120 3.78 22.73 7.33
C LYS A 120 3.41 24.09 7.94
N ALA A 121 3.97 24.44 9.09
CA ALA A 121 3.67 25.71 9.76
C ALA A 121 4.04 26.95 8.91
N ARG A 122 5.15 26.87 8.15
CA ARG A 122 5.56 27.94 7.24
C ARG A 122 4.66 28.01 6.01
N ALA A 123 4.26 26.86 5.49
CA ALA A 123 3.35 26.76 4.36
C ALA A 123 1.94 27.24 4.72
N GLU A 124 1.44 26.90 5.92
CA GLU A 124 0.16 27.42 6.44
C GLU A 124 0.18 28.95 6.55
N GLY A 125 1.28 29.54 7.04
CA GLY A 125 1.44 30.99 7.07
C GLY A 125 1.43 31.62 5.68
N ALA A 126 2.10 31.00 4.69
CA ALA A 126 2.09 31.49 3.31
C ALA A 126 0.71 31.31 2.64
N ALA A 127 0.01 30.23 2.90
CA ALA A 127 -1.36 30.00 2.43
C ALA A 127 -2.33 31.03 3.04
N GLU A 128 -2.20 31.34 4.34
CA GLU A 128 -2.99 32.36 5.02
C GLU A 128 -2.80 33.74 4.33
N GLU A 129 -1.56 34.11 3.99
CA GLU A 129 -1.31 35.37 3.27
C GLU A 129 -1.98 35.40 1.89
N ARG A 130 -1.96 34.32 1.14
CA ARG A 130 -2.65 34.21 -0.18
C ARG A 130 -4.17 34.31 -0.04
N ILE A 131 -4.76 33.71 0.99
CA ILE A 131 -6.18 33.85 1.29
C ILE A 131 -6.51 35.30 1.64
N LEU A 132 -5.69 35.98 2.45
CA LEU A 132 -5.86 37.38 2.77
C LEU A 132 -5.74 38.27 1.52
N ASP A 133 -4.82 37.96 0.60
CA ASP A 133 -4.71 38.67 -0.67
C ASP A 133 -5.97 38.53 -1.54
N ALA A 134 -6.58 37.32 -1.54
CA ALA A 134 -7.85 37.09 -2.26
C ALA A 134 -9.04 37.79 -1.59
N LEU A 135 -9.04 37.95 -0.25
CA LEU A 135 -10.14 38.57 0.51
C LEU A 135 -10.13 40.08 0.50
N VAL A 136 -8.95 40.70 0.64
CA VAL A 136 -8.80 42.13 0.84
C VAL A 136 -7.87 42.83 -0.13
N GLY A 137 -7.25 42.09 -1.03
CA GLY A 137 -6.29 42.54 -2.02
C GLY A 137 -4.85 42.66 -1.48
N PRO A 138 -3.84 42.47 -2.36
CA PRO A 138 -2.43 42.46 -1.95
C PRO A 138 -1.91 43.81 -1.44
N GLY A 139 -2.58 44.91 -1.76
CA GLY A 139 -2.24 46.30 -1.33
C GLY A 139 -3.02 46.81 -0.12
N SER A 140 -3.76 45.95 0.58
CA SER A 140 -4.59 46.37 1.72
C SER A 140 -3.76 46.87 2.91
N GLN A 141 -4.34 47.79 3.70
CA GLN A 141 -3.66 48.35 4.88
C GLN A 141 -3.36 47.24 5.92
N PRO A 142 -2.23 47.34 6.64
CA PRO A 142 -1.86 46.35 7.66
C PRO A 142 -2.94 46.11 8.72
N ALA A 143 -3.63 47.14 9.15
CA ALA A 143 -4.71 47.02 10.13
C ALA A 143 -5.91 46.22 9.60
N THR A 144 -6.26 46.38 8.32
CA THR A 144 -7.33 45.62 7.67
C THR A 144 -6.92 44.16 7.53
N ARG A 145 -5.70 43.88 7.08
CA ARG A 145 -5.18 42.49 6.97
C ARG A 145 -5.21 41.82 8.34
N GLU A 146 -4.78 42.47 9.39
CA GLU A 146 -4.76 41.91 10.73
C GLU A 146 -6.17 41.59 11.27
N ALA A 147 -7.15 42.48 10.99
CA ALA A 147 -8.54 42.26 11.35
C ALA A 147 -9.13 41.03 10.62
N PHE A 148 -8.85 40.88 9.31
CA PHE A 148 -9.28 39.73 8.53
C PHE A 148 -8.55 38.44 8.93
N ARG A 149 -7.26 38.53 9.29
CA ARG A 149 -6.49 37.38 9.82
C ARG A 149 -7.10 36.84 11.11
N LYS A 150 -7.52 37.72 12.03
CA LYS A 150 -8.21 37.29 13.25
C LYS A 150 -9.52 36.55 12.95
N LYS A 151 -10.33 37.08 12.02
CA LYS A 151 -11.59 36.46 11.60
C LYS A 151 -11.35 35.09 10.88
N LEU A 152 -10.33 35.03 10.03
CA LEU A 152 -9.94 33.78 9.34
C LEU A 152 -9.56 32.70 10.37
N ARG A 153 -8.74 33.02 11.35
CA ARG A 153 -8.34 32.09 12.42
C ARG A 153 -9.48 31.75 13.37
N ALA A 154 -10.51 32.55 13.46
CA ALA A 154 -11.73 32.31 14.24
C ALA A 154 -12.76 31.45 13.46
N GLY A 155 -12.53 31.14 12.17
CA GLY A 155 -13.47 30.42 11.31
C GLY A 155 -14.66 31.27 10.83
N GLU A 156 -14.67 32.56 11.09
CA GLU A 156 -15.80 33.44 10.71
C GLU A 156 -15.94 33.67 9.20
N LEU A 157 -14.93 33.24 8.43
CA LEU A 157 -14.84 33.48 6.99
C LEU A 157 -14.87 32.15 6.18
N ASP A 158 -15.08 31.01 6.82
CA ASP A 158 -14.96 29.68 6.23
C ASP A 158 -15.87 29.47 5.01
N ASP A 159 -17.11 29.98 5.06
CA ASP A 159 -18.10 29.87 3.98
C ASP A 159 -17.95 30.94 2.88
N LYS A 160 -17.00 31.88 3.03
CA LYS A 160 -16.80 32.94 2.07
C LYS A 160 -16.11 32.44 0.81
N GLU A 161 -16.72 32.65 -0.35
CA GLU A 161 -16.12 32.35 -1.64
C GLU A 161 -14.96 33.29 -1.98
N ILE A 162 -13.86 32.73 -2.45
CA ILE A 162 -12.68 33.45 -2.95
C ILE A 162 -12.25 32.88 -4.31
N GLU A 163 -11.66 33.71 -5.13
CA GLU A 163 -11.00 33.29 -6.37
C GLU A 163 -9.49 33.15 -6.11
N ILE A 164 -8.97 31.95 -6.31
CA ILE A 164 -7.54 31.68 -6.13
C ILE A 164 -6.94 31.06 -7.39
N ALA A 165 -5.70 31.43 -7.68
CA ALA A 165 -4.90 30.78 -8.70
C ALA A 165 -4.17 29.58 -8.09
N LEU A 166 -4.49 28.36 -8.50
CA LEU A 166 -3.79 27.13 -8.14
C LEU A 166 -2.94 26.65 -9.31
N ALA A 167 -1.82 26.01 -9.03
CA ALA A 167 -1.02 25.35 -10.04
C ALA A 167 -1.84 24.24 -10.72
N ASP A 168 -1.89 24.26 -12.07
CA ASP A 168 -2.55 23.22 -12.84
C ASP A 168 -1.64 22.00 -12.92
N THR A 169 -1.91 21.00 -12.07
CA THR A 169 -1.19 19.73 -12.04
C THR A 169 -1.71 18.70 -13.04
N ALA A 170 -2.75 19.04 -13.82
CA ALA A 170 -3.28 18.17 -14.85
C ALA A 170 -2.28 18.05 -16.01
N SER A 171 -1.79 16.84 -16.27
CA SER A 171 -0.97 16.55 -17.43
C SER A 171 -1.77 16.86 -18.71
N PRO A 172 -1.22 17.64 -19.66
CA PRO A 172 -1.93 18.00 -20.89
C PRO A 172 -2.28 16.84 -21.82
N LEU A 173 -1.85 15.62 -21.49
CA LEU A 173 -1.91 14.42 -22.34
C LEU A 173 -3.00 13.42 -21.99
N GLN A 174 -3.81 13.64 -20.95
CA GLN A 174 -4.91 12.71 -20.62
C GLN A 174 -6.15 12.84 -21.52
N GLY A 175 -6.16 13.75 -22.46
CA GLY A 175 -7.30 14.01 -23.36
C GLY A 175 -7.05 13.81 -24.86
N LEU A 176 -5.86 13.39 -25.28
CA LEU A 176 -5.54 13.15 -26.70
C LEU A 176 -5.29 11.67 -26.97
N ASP A 177 -6.33 10.85 -26.84
CA ASP A 177 -6.41 9.57 -27.56
C ASP A 177 -6.72 9.87 -29.02
N MET A 178 -5.69 10.08 -29.83
CA MET A 178 -5.83 10.05 -31.28
C MET A 178 -5.61 8.61 -31.76
N PRO A 179 -6.59 7.94 -32.33
CA PRO A 179 -6.39 6.66 -33.00
C PRO A 179 -5.67 6.85 -34.30
N GLY A 180 -4.43 6.44 -34.38
CA GLY A 180 -3.70 6.25 -35.65
C GLY A 180 -2.49 7.15 -35.89
N GLY A 181 -1.31 6.57 -35.85
CA GLY A 181 -0.14 7.06 -36.56
C GLY A 181 1.09 7.43 -35.73
N GLY A 182 2.16 6.67 -35.92
CA GLY A 182 3.48 6.84 -35.32
C GLY A 182 4.06 8.24 -35.47
N GLY A 183 4.51 8.80 -34.36
CA GLY A 183 5.14 10.11 -34.34
C GLY A 183 5.34 10.70 -32.95
N ASN A 184 5.66 9.88 -31.94
CA ASN A 184 5.62 10.31 -30.53
C ASN A 184 6.90 11.00 -30.01
N VAL A 185 7.93 11.20 -30.82
CA VAL A 185 9.22 11.75 -30.36
C VAL A 185 9.28 13.28 -30.44
N GLY A 186 8.48 13.89 -31.32
CA GLY A 186 8.51 15.35 -31.54
C GLY A 186 7.66 16.16 -30.54
N LEU A 187 6.58 15.58 -30.02
CA LEU A 187 5.64 16.29 -29.15
C LEU A 187 6.10 16.37 -27.67
N LEU A 188 6.86 15.39 -27.20
CA LEU A 188 7.43 15.40 -25.84
C LEU A 188 8.45 16.54 -25.64
N ASN A 189 9.26 16.82 -26.68
CA ASN A 189 10.22 17.91 -26.62
C ASN A 189 9.57 19.30 -26.73
N LEU A 190 8.42 19.41 -27.39
CA LEU A 190 7.71 20.69 -27.54
C LEU A 190 6.95 21.06 -26.25
N SER A 191 6.39 20.08 -25.51
CA SER A 191 5.72 20.32 -24.23
C SER A 191 6.71 20.70 -23.14
N ASP A 192 7.92 20.10 -23.14
CA ASP A 192 9.01 20.46 -22.23
C ASP A 192 9.59 21.84 -22.53
N LEU A 193 9.67 22.19 -23.83
CA LEU A 193 10.14 23.50 -24.27
C LEU A 193 9.14 24.61 -23.93
N LEU A 194 7.84 24.36 -24.15
CA LEU A 194 6.77 25.32 -23.75
C LEU A 194 6.62 25.42 -22.22
N GLY A 195 6.83 24.32 -21.46
CA GLY A 195 6.80 24.33 -20.01
C GLY A 195 7.95 25.11 -19.37
N LYS A 196 9.11 25.16 -20.05
CA LYS A 196 10.28 25.96 -19.61
C LYS A 196 10.20 27.44 -20.01
N MET A 197 9.38 27.83 -20.98
CA MET A 197 9.22 29.23 -21.44
C MET A 197 8.01 29.96 -20.81
N GLY A 198 7.07 29.24 -20.20
CA GLY A 198 5.92 29.86 -19.51
C GLY A 198 5.89 29.46 -18.06
N GLY A 199 5.91 30.42 -17.14
CA GLY A 199 5.66 30.18 -15.72
C GLY A 199 4.45 29.28 -15.53
N GLY A 200 4.52 28.31 -14.58
CA GLY A 200 3.58 27.22 -14.40
C GLY A 200 2.13 27.62 -14.66
N ARG A 201 1.43 26.81 -15.45
CA ARG A 201 0.01 27.08 -15.74
C ARG A 201 -0.76 27.14 -14.44
N THR A 202 -1.39 28.28 -14.17
CA THR A 202 -2.28 28.46 -13.05
C THR A 202 -3.72 28.45 -13.53
N LYS A 203 -4.58 27.73 -12.82
CA LYS A 203 -6.02 27.73 -13.04
C LYS A 203 -6.68 28.53 -11.92
N THR A 204 -7.44 29.56 -12.28
CA THR A 204 -8.26 30.27 -11.29
C THR A 204 -9.48 29.42 -10.96
N VAL A 205 -9.66 29.15 -9.68
CA VAL A 205 -10.77 28.33 -9.15
C VAL A 205 -11.51 29.16 -8.09
N LYS A 206 -12.84 29.06 -8.09
CA LYS A 206 -13.67 29.59 -7.01
C LYS A 206 -13.87 28.49 -5.97
N LEU A 207 -13.48 28.77 -4.74
CA LEU A 207 -13.58 27.89 -3.58
C LEU A 207 -14.01 28.69 -2.37
N THR A 208 -14.61 28.04 -1.39
CA THR A 208 -14.75 28.63 -0.06
C THR A 208 -13.39 28.72 0.63
N VAL A 209 -13.27 29.61 1.60
CA VAL A 209 -12.02 29.76 2.38
C VAL A 209 -11.62 28.43 3.01
N ALA A 210 -12.56 27.71 3.60
CA ALA A 210 -12.31 26.39 4.20
C ALA A 210 -11.73 25.37 3.20
N GLU A 211 -12.29 25.32 1.98
CA GLU A 211 -11.83 24.43 0.92
C GLU A 211 -10.47 24.84 0.33
N ALA A 212 -10.14 26.14 0.38
CA ALA A 212 -8.92 26.69 -0.19
C ALA A 212 -7.67 26.45 0.67
N ILE A 213 -7.81 26.30 1.98
CA ILE A 213 -6.68 26.15 2.93
C ILE A 213 -5.80 24.95 2.58
N ALA A 214 -6.39 23.78 2.39
CA ALA A 214 -5.65 22.54 2.17
C ALA A 214 -4.85 22.54 0.85
N PRO A 215 -5.43 22.87 -0.32
CA PRO A 215 -4.67 22.92 -1.58
C PRO A 215 -3.61 24.01 -1.58
N LEU A 216 -3.87 25.17 -1.00
CA LEU A 216 -2.88 26.25 -0.89
C LEU A 216 -1.72 25.85 0.02
N THR A 217 -1.98 25.27 1.19
CA THR A 217 -0.94 24.77 2.09
C THR A 217 -0.07 23.70 1.40
N THR A 218 -0.68 22.84 0.59
CA THR A 218 0.06 21.81 -0.18
C THR A 218 0.97 22.49 -1.22
N GLU A 219 0.46 23.44 -1.99
CA GLU A 219 1.23 24.14 -3.01
C GLU A 219 2.38 24.95 -2.40
N GLU A 220 2.11 25.68 -1.31
CA GLU A 220 3.15 26.44 -0.61
C GLU A 220 4.18 25.53 0.05
N SER A 221 3.77 24.36 0.57
CA SER A 221 4.72 23.34 1.03
C SER A 221 5.65 22.89 -0.10
N ASP A 222 5.10 22.60 -1.28
CA ASP A 222 5.89 22.14 -2.43
C ASP A 222 6.88 23.22 -2.94
N LYS A 223 6.52 24.48 -2.88
CA LYS A 223 7.44 25.61 -3.20
C LYS A 223 8.61 25.72 -2.22
N LEU A 224 8.41 25.31 -0.97
CA LEU A 224 9.44 25.34 0.07
C LEU A 224 10.39 24.13 -0.01
N LEU A 225 10.09 23.14 -0.86
CA LEU A 225 10.86 21.92 -0.99
C LEU A 225 11.84 22.00 -2.17
N ASP A 226 13.09 21.64 -1.91
CA ASP A 226 14.09 21.45 -2.96
C ASP A 226 13.89 20.09 -3.65
N GLN A 227 13.47 20.13 -4.91
CA GLN A 227 13.14 18.93 -5.70
C GLN A 227 14.36 18.04 -5.95
N GLU A 228 15.56 18.61 -6.10
CA GLU A 228 16.79 17.83 -6.30
C GLU A 228 17.15 17.05 -5.03
N SER A 229 17.10 17.71 -3.88
CA SER A 229 17.33 17.08 -2.58
C SER A 229 16.31 15.97 -2.29
N LEU A 230 15.02 16.20 -2.60
CA LEU A 230 13.96 15.18 -2.46
C LEU A 230 14.24 13.95 -3.32
N THR A 231 14.60 14.16 -4.57
CA THR A 231 14.88 13.09 -5.53
C THR A 231 16.07 12.24 -5.06
N LYS A 232 17.14 12.89 -4.64
CA LYS A 232 18.32 12.22 -4.11
C LYS A 232 18.03 11.41 -2.83
N GLU A 233 17.27 11.99 -1.90
CA GLU A 233 16.84 11.31 -0.67
C GLU A 233 15.94 10.12 -0.99
N ALA A 234 15.03 10.24 -1.96
CA ALA A 234 14.12 9.17 -2.38
C ALA A 234 14.85 8.01 -3.05
N LEU A 235 15.81 8.29 -3.94
CA LEU A 235 16.67 7.25 -4.54
C LEU A 235 17.42 6.48 -3.47
N LEU A 236 18.10 7.18 -2.56
CA LEU A 236 18.84 6.55 -1.47
C LEU A 236 17.91 5.74 -0.53
N LEU A 237 16.69 6.22 -0.30
CA LEU A 237 15.71 5.52 0.52
C LEU A 237 15.23 4.24 -0.17
N ALA A 238 14.93 4.29 -1.47
CA ALA A 238 14.52 3.13 -2.25
C ALA A 238 15.62 2.06 -2.30
N GLU A 239 16.85 2.46 -2.62
CA GLU A 239 17.99 1.57 -2.74
C GLU A 239 18.35 0.86 -1.43
N ASN A 240 18.36 1.57 -0.31
CA ASN A 240 18.85 1.04 0.97
C ASN A 240 17.77 0.51 1.90
N GLU A 241 16.53 0.99 1.76
CA GLU A 241 15.42 0.67 2.66
C GLU A 241 14.22 0.05 1.93
N GLY A 242 14.23 -0.01 0.60
CA GLY A 242 13.13 -0.52 -0.20
C GLY A 242 12.79 -1.97 0.14
N ILE A 243 11.50 -2.31 0.17
CA ILE A 243 10.98 -3.66 0.35
C ILE A 243 10.06 -3.97 -0.81
N VAL A 244 10.38 -5.04 -1.55
CA VAL A 244 9.57 -5.55 -2.65
C VAL A 244 8.96 -6.88 -2.24
N PHE A 245 7.64 -6.97 -2.30
CA PHE A 245 6.90 -8.21 -2.08
C PHE A 245 6.45 -8.78 -3.41
N LEU A 246 7.07 -9.91 -3.80
CA LEU A 246 6.76 -10.65 -5.01
C LEU A 246 5.73 -11.72 -4.68
N ASP A 247 4.46 -11.48 -5.02
CA ASP A 247 3.37 -12.42 -4.77
C ASP A 247 3.23 -13.43 -5.91
N GLU A 248 2.67 -14.59 -5.62
CA GLU A 248 2.38 -15.67 -6.59
C GLU A 248 3.60 -16.19 -7.36
N ILE A 249 4.78 -16.22 -6.71
CA ILE A 249 6.02 -16.71 -7.35
C ILE A 249 5.90 -18.19 -7.77
N ASP A 250 5.05 -18.97 -7.13
CA ASP A 250 4.76 -20.37 -7.48
C ASP A 250 4.06 -20.52 -8.83
N LYS A 251 3.40 -19.47 -9.34
CA LYS A 251 2.74 -19.47 -10.65
C LYS A 251 3.71 -19.36 -11.82
N VAL A 252 4.90 -18.82 -11.58
CA VAL A 252 5.98 -18.75 -12.57
C VAL A 252 7.01 -19.88 -12.42
N ALA A 253 6.83 -20.79 -11.44
CA ALA A 253 7.61 -22.01 -11.32
C ALA A 253 7.29 -22.97 -12.46
N VAL A 254 8.33 -23.60 -13.03
CA VAL A 254 8.23 -24.48 -14.20
C VAL A 254 8.38 -25.93 -13.77
N ARG A 255 7.40 -26.77 -14.10
CA ARG A 255 7.53 -28.22 -13.91
C ARG A 255 8.34 -28.84 -15.06
N GLN A 256 9.29 -29.71 -14.73
CA GLN A 256 10.02 -30.45 -15.75
C GLN A 256 9.05 -31.33 -16.55
N GLY A 257 8.96 -31.07 -17.87
CA GLY A 257 8.24 -31.94 -18.81
C GLY A 257 7.00 -31.37 -19.51
N SER A 258 6.65 -30.08 -19.33
CA SER A 258 5.55 -29.44 -20.06
C SER A 258 6.05 -28.51 -21.18
N SER A 259 5.28 -28.35 -22.26
CA SER A 259 5.70 -27.65 -23.48
C SER A 259 4.97 -26.30 -23.66
N GLY A 260 5.69 -25.30 -24.16
CA GLY A 260 5.14 -24.05 -24.74
C GLY A 260 4.90 -22.92 -23.72
N ALA A 261 4.00 -23.05 -22.79
CA ALA A 261 3.71 -22.00 -21.78
C ALA A 261 4.80 -21.88 -20.70
N ASP A 262 5.66 -22.86 -20.57
CA ASP A 262 6.71 -22.91 -19.54
C ASP A 262 7.93 -22.07 -19.92
N VAL A 263 8.20 -21.86 -21.20
CA VAL A 263 9.30 -20.98 -21.65
C VAL A 263 9.07 -19.54 -21.16
N SER A 264 7.85 -19.03 -21.27
CA SER A 264 7.51 -17.67 -20.80
C SER A 264 7.61 -17.53 -19.27
N ARG A 265 7.25 -18.58 -18.52
CA ARG A 265 7.37 -18.58 -17.04
C ARG A 265 8.81 -18.63 -16.58
N GLU A 266 9.65 -19.42 -17.24
CA GLU A 266 11.08 -19.46 -17.00
C GLU A 266 11.74 -18.13 -17.35
N GLY A 267 11.31 -17.47 -18.46
CA GLY A 267 11.74 -16.16 -18.86
C GLY A 267 11.51 -15.11 -17.75
N VAL A 268 10.34 -15.09 -17.13
CA VAL A 268 10.06 -14.18 -16.00
C VAL A 268 11.02 -14.41 -14.83
N GLN A 269 11.32 -15.66 -14.49
CA GLN A 269 12.29 -15.95 -13.42
C GLN A 269 13.70 -15.45 -13.78
N ARG A 270 14.13 -15.63 -15.05
CA ARG A 270 15.42 -15.14 -15.54
C ARG A 270 15.50 -13.62 -15.53
N ASP A 271 14.41 -12.93 -15.86
CA ASP A 271 14.34 -11.47 -15.85
C ASP A 271 14.33 -10.91 -14.42
N LEU A 272 13.70 -11.60 -13.46
CA LEU A 272 13.73 -11.23 -12.04
C LEU A 272 15.09 -11.44 -11.37
N LEU A 273 15.90 -12.36 -11.89
CA LEU A 273 17.16 -12.76 -11.25
C LEU A 273 18.15 -11.59 -11.13
N PRO A 274 18.49 -10.79 -12.18
CA PRO A 274 19.37 -9.64 -12.05
C PRO A 274 18.87 -8.63 -11.02
N LEU A 275 17.55 -8.42 -10.96
CA LEU A 275 16.93 -7.48 -10.03
C LEU A 275 17.15 -7.91 -8.56
N ILE A 276 17.06 -9.22 -8.29
CA ILE A 276 17.22 -9.80 -6.95
C ILE A 276 18.71 -9.98 -6.58
N GLU A 277 19.58 -10.15 -7.58
CA GLU A 277 21.03 -10.27 -7.40
C GLU A 277 21.71 -8.93 -7.13
N GLY A 278 21.17 -7.87 -7.66
CA GLY A 278 21.71 -6.53 -7.66
C GLY A 278 22.03 -6.06 -9.07
N THR A 279 21.36 -5.00 -9.49
CA THR A 279 21.55 -4.35 -10.79
C THR A 279 21.24 -2.86 -10.68
N THR A 280 21.60 -2.12 -11.72
CA THR A 280 21.26 -0.70 -11.83
C THR A 280 20.13 -0.52 -12.85
N VAL A 281 19.01 -0.01 -12.38
CA VAL A 281 17.84 0.28 -13.21
C VAL A 281 17.79 1.77 -13.53
N SER A 282 17.58 2.10 -14.80
CA SER A 282 17.35 3.48 -15.24
C SER A 282 15.95 3.94 -14.86
N THR A 283 15.86 5.03 -14.11
CA THR A 283 14.61 5.69 -13.75
C THR A 283 14.59 7.12 -14.28
N LYS A 284 13.43 7.75 -14.30
CA LYS A 284 13.32 9.17 -14.67
C LYS A 284 14.01 10.13 -13.68
N TYR A 285 14.42 9.61 -12.53
CA TYR A 285 15.09 10.35 -11.47
C TYR A 285 16.61 10.07 -11.42
N GLY A 286 17.11 9.24 -12.32
CA GLY A 286 18.48 8.78 -12.37
C GLY A 286 18.60 7.27 -12.18
N PRO A 287 19.83 6.73 -12.22
CA PRO A 287 20.07 5.32 -12.00
C PRO A 287 19.76 4.94 -10.54
N ALA A 288 19.13 3.78 -10.33
CA ALA A 288 18.79 3.24 -9.03
C ALA A 288 19.29 1.81 -8.90
N LYS A 289 20.02 1.52 -7.81
CA LYS A 289 20.62 0.20 -7.52
C LYS A 289 19.68 -0.67 -6.70
N THR A 290 19.67 -1.97 -6.98
CA THR A 290 18.82 -2.94 -6.28
C THR A 290 19.54 -3.79 -5.24
N ASP A 291 20.86 -3.67 -5.13
CA ASP A 291 21.76 -4.48 -4.29
C ASP A 291 21.31 -4.60 -2.82
N HIS A 292 20.65 -3.58 -2.29
CA HIS A 292 20.23 -3.53 -0.89
C HIS A 292 18.70 -3.49 -0.70
N VAL A 293 17.94 -3.68 -1.78
CA VAL A 293 16.50 -3.87 -1.71
C VAL A 293 16.19 -5.24 -1.11
N LEU A 294 15.26 -5.31 -0.16
CA LEU A 294 14.80 -6.58 0.40
C LEU A 294 13.68 -7.15 -0.45
N PHE A 295 13.91 -8.32 -1.03
CA PHE A 295 12.88 -9.06 -1.72
C PHE A 295 12.26 -10.12 -0.80
N ILE A 296 10.94 -10.11 -0.71
CA ILE A 296 10.14 -11.10 -0.01
C ILE A 296 9.24 -11.75 -1.05
N ALA A 297 9.61 -12.93 -1.51
CA ALA A 297 8.79 -13.70 -2.44
C ALA A 297 7.75 -14.52 -1.68
N SER A 298 6.57 -14.69 -2.23
CA SER A 298 5.51 -15.51 -1.64
C SER A 298 4.81 -16.38 -2.67
N GLY A 299 4.43 -17.59 -2.25
CA GLY A 299 3.65 -18.50 -3.06
C GLY A 299 2.88 -19.49 -2.20
N ALA A 300 1.81 -20.05 -2.76
CA ALA A 300 1.04 -21.10 -2.11
C ALA A 300 1.74 -22.46 -2.23
N PHE A 301 2.42 -22.70 -3.34
CA PHE A 301 3.12 -23.95 -3.66
C PHE A 301 2.26 -25.22 -3.51
N HIS A 302 0.96 -25.12 -3.82
CA HIS A 302 0.06 -26.28 -3.80
C HIS A 302 0.32 -27.23 -4.97
N VAL A 303 0.63 -26.66 -6.13
CA VAL A 303 0.82 -27.40 -7.39
C VAL A 303 2.29 -27.50 -7.74
N ALA A 304 3.01 -26.38 -7.72
CA ALA A 304 4.45 -26.31 -7.86
C ALA A 304 5.13 -26.50 -6.49
N LYS A 305 6.41 -26.87 -6.51
CA LYS A 305 7.27 -26.95 -5.33
C LYS A 305 8.29 -25.82 -5.37
N PRO A 306 8.85 -25.38 -4.24
CA PRO A 306 9.96 -24.41 -4.24
C PRO A 306 11.17 -24.87 -5.06
N SER A 307 11.37 -26.19 -5.21
CA SER A 307 12.39 -26.79 -6.07
C SER A 307 12.13 -26.66 -7.57
N ASP A 308 10.94 -26.24 -7.97
CA ASP A 308 10.58 -26.02 -9.38
C ASP A 308 10.92 -24.58 -9.83
N LEU A 309 11.38 -23.73 -8.92
CA LEU A 309 12.01 -22.47 -9.24
C LEU A 309 13.43 -22.71 -9.78
N LEU A 310 13.94 -21.81 -10.63
CA LEU A 310 15.32 -21.91 -11.11
C LEU A 310 16.31 -21.99 -9.93
N PRO A 311 17.34 -22.85 -10.00
CA PRO A 311 18.31 -23.04 -8.92
C PRO A 311 18.97 -21.73 -8.48
N GLU A 312 19.26 -20.84 -9.43
CA GLU A 312 19.85 -19.52 -9.18
C GLU A 312 18.89 -18.66 -8.33
N LEU A 313 17.61 -18.62 -8.66
CA LEU A 313 16.60 -17.89 -7.92
C LEU A 313 16.41 -18.49 -6.51
N GLN A 314 16.43 -19.82 -6.38
CA GLN A 314 16.39 -20.49 -5.08
C GLN A 314 17.57 -20.08 -4.19
N GLY A 315 18.77 -19.96 -4.77
CA GLY A 315 19.98 -19.49 -4.06
C GLY A 315 19.90 -18.06 -3.57
N ARG A 316 19.12 -17.20 -4.27
CA ARG A 316 18.91 -15.80 -3.91
C ARG A 316 17.77 -15.57 -2.91
N LEU A 317 17.00 -16.61 -2.57
CA LEU A 317 15.97 -16.63 -1.54
C LEU A 317 16.36 -17.61 -0.41
N PRO A 318 17.46 -17.33 0.33
CA PRO A 318 18.05 -18.29 1.27
C PRO A 318 17.19 -18.53 2.51
N ILE A 319 16.35 -17.57 2.90
CA ILE A 319 15.46 -17.73 4.06
C ILE A 319 14.13 -18.26 3.57
N ARG A 320 13.81 -19.49 3.95
CA ARG A 320 12.54 -20.12 3.64
C ARG A 320 11.70 -20.23 4.90
N VAL A 321 10.47 -19.74 4.82
CA VAL A 321 9.53 -19.74 5.95
C VAL A 321 8.21 -20.32 5.50
N GLU A 322 7.74 -21.32 6.23
CA GLU A 322 6.45 -21.93 6.00
C GLU A 322 5.39 -21.33 6.94
N LEU A 323 4.34 -20.77 6.35
CA LEU A 323 3.18 -20.26 7.07
C LEU A 323 2.15 -21.39 7.18
N LYS A 324 1.66 -21.61 8.38
CA LYS A 324 0.70 -22.68 8.67
C LYS A 324 -0.71 -22.27 8.22
N ALA A 325 -1.50 -23.27 7.82
CA ALA A 325 -2.92 -23.06 7.63
C ALA A 325 -3.56 -22.59 8.94
N LEU A 326 -4.55 -21.70 8.83
CA LEU A 326 -5.24 -21.17 9.99
C LEU A 326 -6.17 -22.22 10.61
N THR A 327 -6.11 -22.33 11.91
CA THR A 327 -7.02 -23.18 12.71
C THR A 327 -8.30 -22.42 13.05
N ARG A 328 -9.32 -23.14 13.57
CA ARG A 328 -10.54 -22.53 14.10
C ARG A 328 -10.25 -21.43 15.12
N ASP A 329 -9.33 -21.71 16.04
CA ASP A 329 -8.96 -20.75 17.09
C ASP A 329 -8.24 -19.53 16.49
N ASP A 330 -7.43 -19.71 15.44
CA ASP A 330 -6.84 -18.57 14.74
C ASP A 330 -7.91 -17.68 14.10
N PHE A 331 -8.96 -18.26 13.50
CA PHE A 331 -10.08 -17.48 12.94
C PHE A 331 -10.79 -16.65 14.01
N LYS A 332 -11.08 -17.25 15.17
CA LYS A 332 -11.67 -16.53 16.32
C LYS A 332 -10.76 -15.37 16.76
N ARG A 333 -9.48 -15.64 16.92
CA ARG A 333 -8.48 -14.64 17.33
C ARG A 333 -8.35 -13.52 16.29
N ILE A 334 -8.37 -13.83 14.98
CA ILE A 334 -8.30 -12.84 13.91
C ILE A 334 -9.51 -11.87 13.94
N LEU A 335 -10.67 -12.34 14.36
CA LEU A 335 -11.85 -11.48 14.51
C LEU A 335 -11.76 -10.52 15.68
N THR A 336 -10.97 -10.83 16.74
CA THR A 336 -11.01 -10.12 18.01
C THR A 336 -9.71 -9.47 18.45
N GLU A 337 -8.55 -10.13 18.26
CA GLU A 337 -7.27 -9.68 18.82
C GLU A 337 -6.60 -8.52 18.05
N PRO A 338 -6.53 -8.51 16.69
CA PRO A 338 -5.85 -7.44 15.98
C PRO A 338 -6.46 -6.07 16.29
N GLU A 339 -5.62 -5.05 16.40
CA GLU A 339 -6.09 -3.67 16.68
C GLU A 339 -7.11 -3.16 15.66
N ALA A 340 -6.94 -3.52 14.39
CA ALA A 340 -7.85 -3.21 13.30
C ALA A 340 -8.53 -4.49 12.81
N ASN A 341 -9.14 -5.27 13.72
CA ASN A 341 -9.88 -6.47 13.34
C ASN A 341 -11.15 -6.15 12.55
N LEU A 342 -11.69 -7.13 11.83
CA LEU A 342 -12.83 -6.94 10.93
C LEU A 342 -14.10 -6.51 11.67
N ILE A 343 -14.35 -7.01 12.87
CA ILE A 343 -15.49 -6.61 13.69
C ILE A 343 -15.41 -5.11 13.99
N ARG A 344 -14.28 -4.65 14.51
CA ARG A 344 -14.07 -3.24 14.86
C ARG A 344 -14.16 -2.31 13.65
N GLN A 345 -13.68 -2.76 12.48
CA GLN A 345 -13.80 -1.98 11.23
C GLN A 345 -15.27 -1.78 10.85
N ASN A 346 -16.08 -2.85 10.89
CA ASN A 346 -17.50 -2.77 10.54
C ASN A 346 -18.31 -2.01 11.58
N GLN A 347 -17.99 -2.14 12.87
CA GLN A 347 -18.59 -1.32 13.93
C GLN A 347 -18.34 0.17 13.68
N ALA A 348 -17.11 0.56 13.38
CA ALA A 348 -16.77 1.95 13.10
C ALA A 348 -17.46 2.50 11.83
N LEU A 349 -17.65 1.66 10.79
CA LEU A 349 -18.40 2.04 9.59
C LEU A 349 -19.88 2.32 9.91
N LEU A 350 -20.53 1.44 10.64
CA LEU A 350 -21.96 1.59 10.98
C LEU A 350 -22.20 2.71 12.02
N GLU A 351 -21.23 2.97 12.88
CA GLU A 351 -21.27 4.08 13.82
C GLU A 351 -21.31 5.44 13.13
N THR A 352 -20.76 5.59 11.92
CA THR A 352 -20.87 6.83 11.12
C THR A 352 -22.33 7.19 10.79
N GLU A 353 -23.22 6.20 10.74
CA GLU A 353 -24.67 6.38 10.54
C GLU A 353 -25.47 6.31 11.86
N GLY A 354 -24.77 6.27 12.99
CA GLY A 354 -25.38 6.22 14.32
C GLY A 354 -25.89 4.84 14.74
N VAL A 355 -25.45 3.77 14.06
CA VAL A 355 -25.82 2.39 14.41
C VAL A 355 -24.73 1.74 15.23
N THR A 356 -25.06 1.30 16.44
CA THR A 356 -24.14 0.54 17.29
C THR A 356 -24.35 -0.95 17.09
N VAL A 357 -23.31 -1.70 16.73
CA VAL A 357 -23.35 -3.15 16.54
C VAL A 357 -22.52 -3.85 17.59
N ILE A 358 -23.09 -4.88 18.23
CA ILE A 358 -22.43 -5.71 19.24
C ILE A 358 -22.49 -7.17 18.80
N PHE A 359 -21.35 -7.85 18.83
CA PHE A 359 -21.28 -9.29 18.62
C PHE A 359 -20.98 -9.98 19.93
N THR A 360 -21.78 -10.98 20.27
CA THR A 360 -21.55 -11.83 21.45
C THR A 360 -20.42 -12.82 21.19
N ASP A 361 -19.85 -13.42 22.22
CA ASP A 361 -18.76 -14.39 22.08
C ASP A 361 -19.18 -15.60 21.24
N ASP A 362 -20.42 -16.06 21.38
CA ASP A 362 -20.98 -17.16 20.60
C ASP A 362 -21.25 -16.77 19.13
N ALA A 363 -21.49 -15.48 18.83
CA ALA A 363 -21.54 -14.98 17.46
C ALA A 363 -20.15 -15.03 16.78
N VAL A 364 -19.11 -14.64 17.51
CA VAL A 364 -17.72 -14.73 17.02
C VAL A 364 -17.34 -16.18 16.76
N GLU A 365 -17.71 -17.10 17.66
CA GLU A 365 -17.48 -18.53 17.48
C GLU A 365 -18.23 -19.07 16.25
N ALA A 366 -19.50 -18.70 16.09
CA ALA A 366 -20.30 -19.12 14.95
C ALA A 366 -19.71 -18.62 13.61
N MET A 367 -19.23 -17.37 13.55
CA MET A 367 -18.55 -16.83 12.37
C MET A 367 -17.27 -17.61 12.03
N ALA A 368 -16.45 -17.95 13.04
CA ALA A 368 -15.26 -18.75 12.86
C ALA A 368 -15.60 -20.17 12.34
N ASP A 369 -16.61 -20.82 12.93
CA ASP A 369 -17.07 -22.14 12.50
C ASP A 369 -17.53 -22.17 11.06
N VAL A 370 -18.33 -21.20 10.66
CA VAL A 370 -18.82 -21.07 9.27
C VAL A 370 -17.66 -20.82 8.31
N ALA A 371 -16.71 -19.95 8.66
CA ALA A 371 -15.54 -19.67 7.81
C ALA A 371 -14.65 -20.91 7.62
N VAL A 372 -14.42 -21.70 8.68
CA VAL A 372 -13.69 -22.97 8.60
C VAL A 372 -14.43 -23.98 7.74
N ALA A 373 -15.73 -24.16 7.97
CA ALA A 373 -16.55 -25.09 7.18
C ALA A 373 -16.54 -24.72 5.70
N ALA A 374 -16.72 -23.44 5.38
CA ALA A 374 -16.69 -22.95 3.99
C ALA A 374 -15.30 -23.14 3.34
N ASN A 375 -14.19 -22.94 4.06
CA ASN A 375 -12.84 -23.19 3.55
C ASN A 375 -12.54 -24.67 3.35
N SER A 376 -13.25 -25.57 4.02
CA SER A 376 -13.08 -27.02 3.85
C SER A 376 -13.94 -27.60 2.72
N THR A 377 -15.07 -26.96 2.41
CA THR A 377 -16.01 -27.45 1.39
C THR A 377 -15.85 -26.82 0.02
N VAL A 378 -15.28 -25.61 -0.02
CA VAL A 378 -15.05 -24.83 -1.25
C VAL A 378 -13.54 -24.58 -1.37
N GLU A 379 -13.13 -23.55 -2.11
CA GLU A 379 -11.74 -23.14 -2.17
C GLU A 379 -11.30 -22.51 -0.84
N ASN A 380 -10.14 -22.93 -0.34
CA ASN A 380 -9.56 -22.39 0.88
C ASN A 380 -8.88 -21.03 0.61
N ILE A 381 -9.56 -19.95 0.96
CA ILE A 381 -9.05 -18.58 0.86
C ILE A 381 -8.59 -18.00 2.20
N GLY A 382 -8.47 -18.86 3.21
CA GLY A 382 -7.98 -18.49 4.54
C GLY A 382 -8.83 -17.44 5.22
N ALA A 383 -8.20 -16.48 5.89
CA ALA A 383 -8.87 -15.42 6.66
C ALA A 383 -9.75 -14.47 5.80
N ARG A 384 -9.56 -14.43 4.48
CA ARG A 384 -10.47 -13.66 3.59
C ARG A 384 -11.92 -14.14 3.70
N ARG A 385 -12.13 -15.43 4.05
CA ARG A 385 -13.48 -15.97 4.28
C ARG A 385 -14.22 -15.28 5.42
N LEU A 386 -13.50 -14.79 6.45
CA LEU A 386 -14.11 -14.05 7.55
C LEU A 386 -14.76 -12.75 7.09
N GLN A 387 -14.16 -12.07 6.13
CA GLN A 387 -14.74 -10.85 5.56
C GLN A 387 -16.08 -11.19 4.87
N THR A 388 -16.10 -12.22 4.01
CA THR A 388 -17.34 -12.66 3.33
C THR A 388 -18.43 -13.05 4.33
N VAL A 389 -18.07 -13.77 5.40
CA VAL A 389 -19.02 -14.17 6.45
C VAL A 389 -19.58 -12.93 7.16
N LEU A 390 -18.73 -12.01 7.55
CA LEU A 390 -19.13 -10.80 8.29
C LEU A 390 -19.98 -9.86 7.41
N GLU A 391 -19.61 -9.67 6.14
CA GLU A 391 -20.40 -8.91 5.17
C GLU A 391 -21.80 -9.49 5.02
N ARG A 392 -21.94 -10.81 4.94
CA ARG A 392 -23.25 -11.47 4.84
C ARG A 392 -24.08 -11.30 6.11
N VAL A 393 -23.48 -11.41 7.30
CA VAL A 393 -24.16 -11.17 8.58
C VAL A 393 -24.72 -9.76 8.65
N LEU A 394 -23.95 -8.78 8.16
CA LEU A 394 -24.29 -7.36 8.24
C LEU A 394 -25.01 -6.80 7.02
N GLU A 395 -25.20 -7.56 5.95
CA GLU A 395 -25.74 -7.10 4.67
C GLU A 395 -27.05 -6.30 4.82
N GLU A 396 -28.02 -6.85 5.52
CA GLU A 396 -29.31 -6.21 5.74
C GLU A 396 -29.22 -4.99 6.67
N THR A 397 -28.36 -5.07 7.68
CA THR A 397 -28.09 -3.97 8.61
C THR A 397 -27.40 -2.81 7.90
N SER A 398 -26.41 -3.10 7.07
CA SER A 398 -25.70 -2.08 6.29
C SER A 398 -26.61 -1.41 5.26
N PHE A 399 -27.50 -2.17 4.64
CA PHE A 399 -28.47 -1.62 3.67
C PHE A 399 -29.50 -0.67 4.32
N LYS A 400 -29.87 -0.94 5.58
CA LYS A 400 -30.87 -0.15 6.33
C LYS A 400 -30.24 0.79 7.36
N ALA A 401 -28.93 1.00 7.33
CA ALA A 401 -28.21 1.68 8.40
C ALA A 401 -28.76 3.10 8.68
N SER A 402 -29.05 3.86 7.62
CA SER A 402 -29.66 5.19 7.74
C SER A 402 -31.01 5.21 8.46
N ASP A 403 -31.81 4.13 8.32
CA ASP A 403 -33.14 3.99 8.96
C ASP A 403 -33.03 3.51 10.42
N LEU A 404 -31.88 2.96 10.78
CA LEU A 404 -31.59 2.37 12.10
C LEU A 404 -30.77 3.31 13.02
N SER A 405 -30.60 4.56 12.63
CA SER A 405 -29.83 5.53 13.40
C SER A 405 -30.29 5.63 14.87
N GLY A 406 -29.33 5.64 15.80
CA GLY A 406 -29.58 5.63 17.24
C GLY A 406 -29.90 4.28 17.85
N GLN A 407 -29.95 3.20 17.06
CA GLN A 407 -30.24 1.86 17.55
C GLN A 407 -28.96 1.08 17.89
N THR A 408 -29.11 0.18 18.86
CA THR A 408 -28.08 -0.81 19.21
C THR A 408 -28.58 -2.20 18.80
N LEU A 409 -27.83 -2.84 17.91
CA LEU A 409 -28.12 -4.18 17.40
C LEU A 409 -27.12 -5.18 17.97
N THR A 410 -27.64 -6.27 18.57
CA THR A 410 -26.80 -7.34 19.10
C THR A 410 -26.99 -8.58 18.25
N PHE A 411 -25.87 -9.16 17.78
CA PHE A 411 -25.84 -10.40 17.04
C PHE A 411 -25.35 -11.53 17.94
N ASP A 412 -26.13 -12.58 18.02
CA ASP A 412 -25.78 -13.84 18.70
C ASP A 412 -25.43 -14.96 17.71
N GLY A 413 -24.94 -16.08 18.22
CA GLY A 413 -24.54 -17.21 17.39
C GLY A 413 -25.67 -17.87 16.61
N ALA A 414 -26.91 -17.77 17.10
CA ALA A 414 -28.08 -18.30 16.38
C ALA A 414 -28.41 -17.43 15.15
N GLN A 415 -28.40 -16.13 15.33
CA GLN A 415 -28.61 -15.15 14.25
C GLN A 415 -27.52 -15.22 13.18
N VAL A 416 -26.25 -15.41 13.60
CA VAL A 416 -25.14 -15.64 12.64
C VAL A 416 -25.40 -16.90 11.83
N ARG A 417 -25.73 -18.03 12.46
CA ARG A 417 -25.98 -19.29 11.77
C ARG A 417 -27.20 -19.21 10.84
N ASP A 418 -28.23 -18.50 11.21
CA ASP A 418 -29.40 -18.30 10.36
C ASP A 418 -29.05 -17.50 9.10
N LYS A 419 -28.37 -16.37 9.26
CA LYS A 419 -27.98 -15.47 8.15
C LYS A 419 -26.96 -16.08 7.19
N VAL A 420 -26.07 -16.95 7.68
CA VAL A 420 -24.96 -17.52 6.91
C VAL A 420 -25.11 -19.02 6.67
N GLY A 421 -26.10 -19.66 7.28
CA GLY A 421 -26.30 -21.12 7.19
C GLY A 421 -26.56 -21.63 5.77
N GLU A 422 -27.09 -20.81 4.90
CA GLU A 422 -27.24 -21.11 3.47
C GLU A 422 -25.90 -21.09 2.70
N LEU A 423 -24.93 -20.22 3.11
CA LEU A 423 -23.58 -20.18 2.53
C LEU A 423 -22.81 -21.47 2.75
N ALA A 424 -23.04 -22.15 3.88
CA ALA A 424 -22.38 -23.42 4.20
C ALA A 424 -23.01 -24.62 3.46
N LYS A 425 -24.26 -24.50 3.00
CA LYS A 425 -25.02 -25.60 2.39
C LYS A 425 -25.08 -25.51 0.86
N ASN A 426 -24.88 -24.36 0.26
CA ASN A 426 -25.13 -24.15 -1.17
C ASN A 426 -23.81 -23.89 -1.90
N ILE A 427 -23.23 -24.95 -2.44
CA ILE A 427 -21.99 -24.92 -3.26
C ILE A 427 -22.16 -24.03 -4.50
N ASP A 428 -23.37 -23.87 -5.03
CA ASP A 428 -23.65 -23.02 -6.19
C ASP A 428 -23.67 -21.52 -5.88
N LEU A 429 -24.09 -21.13 -4.68
CA LEU A 429 -24.06 -19.71 -4.26
C LEU A 429 -22.64 -19.23 -3.93
N SER A 430 -21.74 -20.11 -3.52
CA SER A 430 -20.34 -19.77 -3.25
C SER A 430 -19.54 -19.33 -4.50
N ARG A 431 -20.02 -19.66 -5.71
CA ARG A 431 -19.45 -19.20 -6.99
C ARG A 431 -19.78 -17.74 -7.31
N PHE A 432 -20.76 -17.15 -6.65
CA PHE A 432 -21.22 -15.77 -6.88
C PHE A 432 -20.81 -14.80 -5.77
N ILE A 433 -20.15 -15.28 -4.70
CA ILE A 433 -19.66 -14.48 -3.58
C ILE A 433 -18.13 -14.56 -3.55
N LEU A 434 -17.52 -13.98 -4.56
CA LEU A 434 -16.09 -13.69 -4.63
C LEU A 434 -15.89 -12.19 -4.49
#